data_46230af79de86bc30e63e6dcb277cd98
#
_entry.id   46230af79de86bc30e63e6dcb277cd98
#
_cell.length_a   1.000
_cell.length_b   1.000
_cell.length_c   1.000
_cell.angle_alpha   90.00
_cell.angle_beta   90.00
_cell.angle_gamma   90.00
#
_symmetry.space_group_name_H-M   'P 1'
#
loop_
_entity.id
_entity.type
_entity.pdbx_description
1 polymer ?
#
loop_
_entity_poly.entity_id
_entity_poly.type
_entity_poly.pdbx_seq_one_letter_code
_entity_poly.pdbx_strand_id
1 'polypeptide(L)'
;MSAIVDIIGREILDSRGNPTVECDVLLESGVMGRAAVPSGASTGSREAVELRDDEPGRYLGKGVLKAVENINTEIAEAVMGLDASEQAFLDRTLIDLDGTDNKSRLGANATLAVSMAVARAAAEEAGLPLYRYFGGSGAMQLPVPMMNIVNGGSHANNNLDIQEFMIVPVSMTSFREAVRCGSEIFHALKKIIHDQGMSTSVGDEGGFAPNFKSNEECLNTILQAIEKAGYKPGEDVLLALDCAASEFYKDGKYDLSGEGLQLTSVEFADYLANLVDKYPIVSIEDGMHEGDWEGWAILTEKLGKKIQLVGDDLFVTNTKILKEGIEKNIANSILIKVNQIGTLTETFAAIEMAKRAGYTAVISHRSGETEDSTIADIAVGTNAGQIKTGSLSRSDRIAKYNQLIRIEEDLGDVASYPGRSAFYNLRK
;
A
#
# COMPACT_ATOMS: atom_id res chain seq x y z
N MET A 1 -29.12 -10.47 14.68
CA MET A 1 -28.98 -9.37 13.71
C MET A 1 -28.21 -8.27 14.39
N SER A 2 -27.10 -7.85 13.80
CA SER A 2 -26.22 -6.79 14.32
C SER A 2 -26.58 -5.46 13.62
N ALA A 3 -27.77 -4.93 13.93
CA ALA A 3 -28.26 -3.72 13.27
C ALA A 3 -27.41 -2.50 13.61
N ILE A 4 -27.09 -1.71 12.60
CA ILE A 4 -26.43 -0.40 12.76
C ILE A 4 -27.45 0.58 13.35
N VAL A 5 -27.13 1.17 14.51
CA VAL A 5 -28.02 2.11 15.20
C VAL A 5 -27.50 3.55 15.25
N ASP A 6 -26.19 3.74 14.98
CA ASP A 6 -25.59 5.08 14.90
C ASP A 6 -24.32 5.07 14.08
N ILE A 7 -24.03 6.17 13.38
CA ILE A 7 -22.80 6.41 12.64
C ILE A 7 -22.34 7.85 12.88
N ILE A 8 -21.06 8.01 13.22
CA ILE A 8 -20.47 9.32 13.48
C ILE A 8 -19.18 9.46 12.69
N GLY A 9 -19.20 10.28 11.63
CA GLY A 9 -18.02 10.72 10.91
C GLY A 9 -17.38 11.93 11.55
N ARG A 10 -16.06 12.02 11.54
CA ARG A 10 -15.30 13.18 12.00
C ARG A 10 -14.07 13.42 11.15
N GLU A 11 -13.57 14.66 11.21
CA GLU A 11 -12.29 15.04 10.64
C GLU A 11 -11.20 14.84 11.69
N ILE A 12 -10.13 14.13 11.31
CA ILE A 12 -8.91 13.94 12.10
C ILE A 12 -7.69 14.34 11.25
N LEU A 13 -6.48 14.28 11.81
CA LEU A 13 -5.24 14.56 11.08
C LEU A 13 -4.52 13.27 10.70
N ASP A 14 -3.97 13.24 9.50
CA ASP A 14 -3.07 12.20 9.03
C ASP A 14 -1.61 12.45 9.46
N SER A 15 -0.70 11.55 9.11
CA SER A 15 0.73 11.60 9.44
C SER A 15 1.49 12.78 8.83
N ARG A 16 0.88 13.48 7.87
CA ARG A 16 1.41 14.71 7.25
C ARG A 16 0.80 15.98 7.82
N GLY A 17 -0.11 15.85 8.80
CA GLY A 17 -0.85 16.98 9.37
C GLY A 17 -1.97 17.50 8.47
N ASN A 18 -2.40 16.72 7.47
CA ASN A 18 -3.56 17.04 6.64
C ASN A 18 -4.82 16.37 7.19
N PRO A 19 -6.01 16.99 7.02
CA PRO A 19 -7.26 16.37 7.40
C PRO A 19 -7.54 15.06 6.66
N THR A 20 -8.11 14.10 7.37
CA THR A 20 -8.68 12.88 6.82
C THR A 20 -9.93 12.49 7.60
N VAL A 21 -10.62 11.44 7.15
CA VAL A 21 -11.91 11.00 7.69
C VAL A 21 -11.73 9.83 8.65
N GLU A 22 -12.40 9.90 9.81
CA GLU A 22 -12.59 8.78 10.72
C GLU A 22 -14.09 8.57 10.94
N CYS A 23 -14.51 7.31 11.06
CA CYS A 23 -15.90 6.92 11.30
C CYS A 23 -16.02 5.96 12.48
N ASP A 24 -17.01 6.20 13.34
CA ASP A 24 -17.51 5.28 14.35
C ASP A 24 -18.84 4.72 13.88
N VAL A 25 -19.03 3.41 14.04
CA VAL A 25 -20.29 2.70 13.80
C VAL A 25 -20.70 1.99 15.09
N LEU A 26 -21.91 2.26 15.57
CA LEU A 26 -22.48 1.63 16.76
C LEU A 26 -23.55 0.61 16.35
N LEU A 27 -23.48 -0.58 16.92
CA LEU A 27 -24.48 -1.64 16.74
C LEU A 27 -25.50 -1.67 17.90
N GLU A 28 -26.67 -2.27 17.62
CA GLU A 28 -27.75 -2.43 18.63
C GLU A 28 -27.26 -3.12 19.91
N SER A 29 -26.28 -4.01 19.80
CA SER A 29 -25.63 -4.68 20.95
C SER A 29 -24.80 -3.76 21.84
N GLY A 30 -24.50 -2.55 21.39
CA GLY A 30 -23.58 -1.61 22.03
C GLY A 30 -22.12 -1.76 21.57
N VAL A 31 -21.83 -2.70 20.67
CA VAL A 31 -20.50 -2.83 20.05
C VAL A 31 -20.24 -1.67 19.11
N MET A 32 -19.02 -1.15 19.13
CA MET A 32 -18.58 -0.03 18.28
C MET A 32 -17.36 -0.42 17.46
N GLY A 33 -17.40 -0.11 16.17
CA GLY A 33 -16.25 -0.18 15.26
C GLY A 33 -15.77 1.21 14.87
N ARG A 34 -14.46 1.43 14.86
CA ARG A 34 -13.82 2.68 14.42
C ARG A 34 -12.81 2.42 13.32
N ALA A 35 -12.81 3.26 12.30
CA ALA A 35 -11.80 3.21 11.25
C ALA A 35 -11.45 4.60 10.74
N ALA A 36 -10.19 4.79 10.36
CA ALA A 36 -9.68 6.01 9.75
C ALA A 36 -9.12 5.72 8.35
N VAL A 37 -9.30 6.65 7.43
CA VAL A 37 -8.95 6.50 6.01
C VAL A 37 -7.59 7.12 5.73
N PRO A 38 -6.70 6.44 4.97
CA PRO A 38 -5.44 7.03 4.51
C PRO A 38 -5.65 7.99 3.33
N SER A 39 -4.61 8.78 3.02
CA SER A 39 -4.60 9.77 1.93
C SER A 39 -3.30 9.71 1.13
N GLY A 40 -3.36 9.79 -0.20
CA GLY A 40 -2.18 9.76 -1.07
C GLY A 40 -1.51 11.13 -1.23
N ALA A 41 -0.20 11.13 -1.58
CA ALA A 41 0.53 12.29 -2.09
C ALA A 41 0.63 12.23 -3.62
N SER A 42 1.25 11.19 -4.16
CA SER A 42 1.12 10.80 -5.56
C SER A 42 -0.18 10.01 -5.74
N THR A 43 -0.94 10.29 -6.78
CA THR A 43 -2.23 9.64 -7.02
C THR A 43 -2.39 9.30 -8.49
N GLY A 44 -2.80 8.08 -8.77
CA GLY A 44 -3.18 7.67 -10.13
C GLY A 44 -4.39 8.47 -10.62
N SER A 45 -4.38 8.87 -11.87
CA SER A 45 -5.44 9.72 -12.45
C SER A 45 -6.82 9.06 -12.46
N ARG A 46 -6.86 7.74 -12.30
CA ARG A 46 -8.08 6.91 -12.33
C ARG A 46 -8.52 6.40 -10.96
N GLU A 47 -7.92 6.89 -9.88
CA GLU A 47 -8.36 6.57 -8.51
C GLU A 47 -9.79 7.07 -8.25
N ALA A 48 -10.50 6.39 -7.36
CA ALA A 48 -11.73 6.92 -6.80
C ALA A 48 -11.46 8.25 -6.06
N VAL A 49 -12.43 9.16 -6.10
CA VAL A 49 -12.24 10.55 -5.65
C VAL A 49 -12.17 10.63 -4.13
N GLU A 50 -11.06 11.17 -3.63
CA GLU A 50 -10.97 11.66 -2.26
C GLU A 50 -11.65 13.05 -2.21
N LEU A 51 -12.81 13.13 -1.55
CA LEU A 51 -13.58 14.37 -1.51
C LEU A 51 -12.95 15.37 -0.54
N ARG A 52 -12.55 16.51 -1.07
CA ARG A 52 -11.99 17.66 -0.33
C ARG A 52 -12.94 18.86 -0.40
N ASP A 53 -12.84 19.75 0.59
CA ASP A 53 -13.73 20.91 0.68
C ASP A 53 -13.39 22.00 -0.33
N ASP A 54 -12.12 22.07 -0.78
CA ASP A 54 -11.58 23.10 -1.68
C ASP A 54 -11.81 24.52 -1.18
N GLU A 55 -11.85 24.71 0.16
CA GLU A 55 -11.97 25.99 0.83
C GLU A 55 -10.59 26.51 1.23
N PRO A 56 -10.00 27.48 0.53
CA PRO A 56 -8.61 27.90 0.76
C PRO A 56 -8.34 28.44 2.17
N GLY A 57 -9.36 29.00 2.82
CA GLY A 57 -9.27 29.55 4.18
C GLY A 57 -9.19 28.51 5.29
N ARG A 58 -9.44 27.25 4.96
CA ARG A 58 -9.46 26.15 5.93
C ARG A 58 -8.59 25.00 5.45
N TYR A 59 -7.55 24.64 6.22
CA TYR A 59 -6.56 23.60 5.87
C TYR A 59 -5.99 23.73 4.43
N LEU A 60 -5.87 24.97 3.93
CA LEU A 60 -5.36 25.25 2.58
C LEU A 60 -6.15 24.51 1.46
N GLY A 61 -7.46 24.36 1.64
CA GLY A 61 -8.34 23.64 0.72
C GLY A 61 -8.47 22.13 0.98
N LYS A 62 -7.68 21.57 1.91
CA LYS A 62 -7.62 20.12 2.14
C LYS A 62 -8.61 19.60 3.20
N GLY A 63 -9.53 20.43 3.70
CA GLY A 63 -10.57 20.00 4.64
C GLY A 63 -11.43 18.88 4.08
N VAL A 64 -12.09 18.09 4.95
CA VAL A 64 -12.93 16.95 4.59
C VAL A 64 -14.34 17.01 5.19
N LEU A 65 -14.80 18.22 5.55
CA LEU A 65 -16.12 18.37 6.17
C LEU A 65 -17.27 17.96 5.27
N LYS A 66 -17.15 18.12 3.93
CA LYS A 66 -18.16 17.61 2.98
C LYS A 66 -18.30 16.09 3.06
N ALA A 67 -17.18 15.39 3.11
CA ALA A 67 -17.19 13.93 3.28
C ALA A 67 -17.76 13.53 4.65
N VAL A 68 -17.42 14.24 5.70
CA VAL A 68 -17.98 14.05 7.06
C VAL A 68 -19.47 14.30 7.09
N GLU A 69 -19.95 15.35 6.45
CA GLU A 69 -21.38 15.66 6.33
C GLU A 69 -22.13 14.54 5.59
N ASN A 70 -21.56 14.03 4.49
CA ASN A 70 -22.14 12.92 3.76
C ASN A 70 -22.28 11.66 4.64
N ILE A 71 -21.29 11.39 5.51
CA ILE A 71 -21.37 10.27 6.46
C ILE A 71 -22.50 10.49 7.48
N ASN A 72 -22.56 11.68 8.08
CA ASN A 72 -23.46 12.00 9.20
C ASN A 72 -24.92 12.23 8.75
N THR A 73 -25.18 12.34 7.45
CA THR A 73 -26.51 12.57 6.91
C THR A 73 -26.94 11.45 5.96
N GLU A 74 -26.66 11.59 4.67
CA GLU A 74 -27.18 10.74 3.61
C GLU A 74 -26.72 9.28 3.74
N ILE A 75 -25.45 9.04 4.05
CA ILE A 75 -24.95 7.67 4.26
C ILE A 75 -25.59 7.07 5.51
N ALA A 76 -25.62 7.83 6.63
CA ALA A 76 -26.25 7.35 7.86
C ALA A 76 -27.71 6.94 7.62
N GLU A 77 -28.50 7.76 6.92
CA GLU A 77 -29.89 7.43 6.57
C GLU A 77 -29.99 6.14 5.76
N ALA A 78 -29.08 5.92 4.80
CA ALA A 78 -29.14 4.76 3.90
C ALA A 78 -28.73 3.44 4.57
N VAL A 79 -27.84 3.48 5.58
CA VAL A 79 -27.27 2.26 6.21
C VAL A 79 -27.85 1.96 7.58
N MET A 80 -28.59 2.90 8.19
CA MET A 80 -29.24 2.70 9.48
C MET A 80 -30.18 1.48 9.42
N GLY A 81 -30.06 0.59 10.40
CA GLY A 81 -30.84 -0.65 10.48
C GLY A 81 -30.34 -1.80 9.62
N LEU A 82 -29.32 -1.60 8.78
CA LEU A 82 -28.69 -2.71 8.06
C LEU A 82 -27.95 -3.63 9.01
N ASP A 83 -27.86 -4.90 8.67
CA ASP A 83 -27.07 -5.88 9.39
C ASP A 83 -25.57 -5.69 9.07
N ALA A 84 -24.77 -5.37 10.08
CA ALA A 84 -23.34 -5.13 9.95
C ALA A 84 -22.55 -6.37 9.45
N SER A 85 -23.09 -7.58 9.60
CA SER A 85 -22.48 -8.80 9.09
C SER A 85 -22.59 -8.96 7.57
N GLU A 86 -23.48 -8.20 6.93
CA GLU A 86 -23.74 -8.24 5.49
C GLU A 86 -22.88 -7.21 4.74
N GLN A 87 -21.55 -7.31 4.85
CA GLN A 87 -20.58 -6.36 4.29
C GLN A 87 -20.82 -6.05 2.80
N ALA A 88 -21.04 -7.09 1.99
CA ALA A 88 -21.22 -6.92 0.56
C ALA A 88 -22.51 -6.13 0.23
N PHE A 89 -23.57 -6.33 1.01
CA PHE A 89 -24.81 -5.60 0.86
C PHE A 89 -24.66 -4.14 1.30
N LEU A 90 -23.95 -3.90 2.42
CA LEU A 90 -23.62 -2.56 2.88
C LEU A 90 -22.81 -1.79 1.83
N ASP A 91 -21.72 -2.38 1.36
CA ASP A 91 -20.84 -1.73 0.37
C ASP A 91 -21.59 -1.47 -0.95
N ARG A 92 -22.47 -2.38 -1.36
CA ARG A 92 -23.34 -2.16 -2.52
C ARG A 92 -24.29 -0.99 -2.31
N THR A 93 -24.86 -0.86 -1.11
CA THR A 93 -25.70 0.29 -0.77
C THR A 93 -24.93 1.61 -0.88
N LEU A 94 -23.67 1.65 -0.40
CA LEU A 94 -22.80 2.84 -0.52
C LEU A 94 -22.49 3.19 -1.99
N ILE A 95 -22.18 2.17 -2.81
CA ILE A 95 -21.89 2.33 -4.23
C ILE A 95 -23.11 2.86 -5.00
N ASP A 96 -24.27 2.26 -4.78
CA ASP A 96 -25.52 2.66 -5.44
C ASP A 96 -25.98 4.05 -4.98
N LEU A 97 -25.77 4.39 -3.71
CA LEU A 97 -26.07 5.72 -3.17
C LEU A 97 -25.17 6.79 -3.81
N ASP A 98 -23.87 6.55 -3.98
CA ASP A 98 -22.98 7.46 -4.71
C ASP A 98 -23.42 7.61 -6.17
N GLY A 99 -23.65 6.52 -6.85
CA GLY A 99 -24.20 6.45 -8.21
C GLY A 99 -23.21 6.92 -9.30
N THR A 100 -21.94 7.17 -8.96
CA THR A 100 -20.88 7.54 -9.92
C THR A 100 -19.85 6.42 -10.05
N ASP A 101 -19.13 6.37 -11.17
CA ASP A 101 -18.13 5.32 -11.40
C ASP A 101 -16.92 5.41 -10.47
N ASN A 102 -16.61 6.61 -9.96
CA ASN A 102 -15.40 6.91 -9.18
C ASN A 102 -15.68 7.52 -7.80
N LYS A 103 -16.92 7.37 -7.28
CA LYS A 103 -17.34 7.89 -5.97
C LYS A 103 -17.16 9.41 -5.81
N SER A 104 -17.30 10.14 -6.90
CA SER A 104 -17.10 11.61 -6.91
C SER A 104 -18.19 12.38 -6.18
N ARG A 105 -19.37 11.78 -5.93
CA ARG A 105 -20.48 12.45 -5.26
C ARG A 105 -20.35 12.44 -3.73
N LEU A 106 -20.13 11.27 -3.15
CA LEU A 106 -20.00 11.12 -1.69
C LEU A 106 -18.56 11.19 -1.21
N GLY A 107 -17.63 10.79 -2.05
CA GLY A 107 -16.21 10.64 -1.74
C GLY A 107 -15.83 9.21 -1.36
N ALA A 108 -14.76 8.68 -1.96
CA ALA A 108 -14.21 7.38 -1.59
C ALA A 108 -13.72 7.35 -0.13
N ASN A 109 -13.26 8.48 0.40
CA ASN A 109 -12.91 8.62 1.81
C ASN A 109 -14.13 8.44 2.73
N ALA A 110 -15.30 8.97 2.38
CA ALA A 110 -16.52 8.78 3.15
C ALA A 110 -17.02 7.33 3.08
N THR A 111 -17.12 6.75 1.88
CA THR A 111 -17.60 5.37 1.71
C THR A 111 -16.67 4.35 2.37
N LEU A 112 -15.35 4.52 2.23
CA LEU A 112 -14.36 3.63 2.84
C LEU A 112 -14.38 3.68 4.37
N ALA A 113 -14.47 4.88 4.96
CA ALA A 113 -14.52 5.04 6.42
C ALA A 113 -15.68 4.22 7.01
N VAL A 114 -16.85 4.29 6.40
CA VAL A 114 -18.03 3.52 6.82
C VAL A 114 -17.84 2.03 6.58
N SER A 115 -17.38 1.63 5.38
CA SER A 115 -17.13 0.23 5.03
C SER A 115 -16.17 -0.45 6.03
N MET A 116 -15.07 0.20 6.37
CA MET A 116 -14.07 -0.33 7.32
C MET A 116 -14.59 -0.34 8.77
N ALA A 117 -15.29 0.72 9.21
CA ALA A 117 -15.84 0.80 10.56
C ALA A 117 -16.92 -0.26 10.82
N VAL A 118 -17.77 -0.52 9.83
CA VAL A 118 -18.77 -1.59 9.89
C VAL A 118 -18.11 -2.96 10.00
N ALA A 119 -17.08 -3.23 9.20
CA ALA A 119 -16.34 -4.50 9.29
C ALA A 119 -15.72 -4.73 10.68
N ARG A 120 -15.16 -3.68 11.29
CA ARG A 120 -14.64 -3.76 12.66
C ARG A 120 -15.73 -4.03 13.70
N ALA A 121 -16.87 -3.34 13.60
CA ALA A 121 -18.00 -3.56 14.48
C ALA A 121 -18.53 -5.00 14.35
N ALA A 122 -18.69 -5.49 13.12
CA ALA A 122 -19.14 -6.84 12.84
C ALA A 122 -18.17 -7.93 13.36
N ALA A 123 -16.87 -7.71 13.22
CA ALA A 123 -15.85 -8.62 13.77
C ALA A 123 -15.91 -8.69 15.28
N GLU A 124 -16.01 -7.55 15.97
CA GLU A 124 -16.14 -7.46 17.43
C GLU A 124 -17.43 -8.12 17.92
N GLU A 125 -18.55 -7.87 17.25
CA GLU A 125 -19.83 -8.51 17.52
C GLU A 125 -19.78 -10.03 17.38
N ALA A 126 -19.04 -10.52 16.38
CA ALA A 126 -18.81 -11.95 16.18
C ALA A 126 -17.81 -12.56 17.17
N GLY A 127 -17.15 -11.76 18.00
CA GLY A 127 -16.07 -12.19 18.89
C GLY A 127 -14.82 -12.68 18.14
N LEU A 128 -14.56 -12.16 16.95
CA LEU A 128 -13.44 -12.55 16.10
C LEU A 128 -12.45 -11.38 15.92
N PRO A 129 -11.14 -11.64 15.95
CA PRO A 129 -10.17 -10.65 15.46
C PRO A 129 -10.42 -10.36 13.98
N LEU A 130 -10.15 -9.12 13.54
CA LEU A 130 -10.55 -8.64 12.22
C LEU A 130 -9.97 -9.47 11.08
N TYR A 131 -8.70 -9.90 11.16
CA TYR A 131 -8.10 -10.75 10.14
C TYR A 131 -8.83 -12.09 9.97
N ARG A 132 -9.34 -12.67 11.08
CA ARG A 132 -10.10 -13.92 11.05
C ARG A 132 -11.53 -13.70 10.57
N TYR A 133 -12.12 -12.57 10.87
CA TYR A 133 -13.40 -12.17 10.31
C TYR A 133 -13.34 -12.08 8.77
N PHE A 134 -12.26 -11.51 8.23
CA PHE A 134 -12.05 -11.43 6.78
C PHE A 134 -11.75 -12.77 6.11
N GLY A 135 -10.93 -13.61 6.71
CA GLY A 135 -10.37 -14.81 6.07
C GLY A 135 -10.88 -16.14 6.61
N GLY A 136 -11.71 -16.10 7.66
CA GLY A 136 -12.19 -17.32 8.30
C GLY A 136 -11.06 -18.18 8.87
N SER A 137 -11.27 -19.50 8.88
CA SER A 137 -10.31 -20.46 9.44
C SER A 137 -9.02 -20.61 8.61
N GLY A 138 -8.99 -20.10 7.37
CA GLY A 138 -7.83 -20.19 6.47
C GLY A 138 -6.84 -19.01 6.55
N ALA A 139 -7.13 -18.00 7.38
CA ALA A 139 -6.29 -16.81 7.53
C ALA A 139 -5.11 -17.08 8.46
N MET A 140 -4.00 -17.62 7.95
CA MET A 140 -2.84 -18.03 8.74
C MET A 140 -1.49 -17.53 8.21
N GLN A 141 -1.47 -16.92 7.03
CA GLN A 141 -0.23 -16.50 6.38
C GLN A 141 0.08 -15.05 6.70
N LEU A 142 1.22 -14.81 7.38
CA LEU A 142 1.79 -13.48 7.56
C LEU A 142 2.37 -13.00 6.23
N PRO A 143 2.26 -11.71 5.88
CA PRO A 143 2.83 -11.19 4.66
C PRO A 143 4.35 -10.98 4.77
N VAL A 144 5.08 -11.15 3.66
CA VAL A 144 6.46 -10.66 3.55
C VAL A 144 6.43 -9.14 3.43
N PRO A 145 7.13 -8.40 4.31
CA PRO A 145 7.16 -6.96 4.26
C PRO A 145 8.15 -6.44 3.22
N MET A 146 7.72 -5.48 2.43
CA MET A 146 8.56 -4.65 1.57
C MET A 146 8.78 -3.32 2.29
N MET A 147 9.96 -3.16 2.90
CA MET A 147 10.25 -2.08 3.86
C MET A 147 11.00 -0.94 3.17
N ASN A 148 10.35 0.19 3.00
CA ASN A 148 10.92 1.38 2.36
C ASN A 148 11.95 2.06 3.25
N ILE A 149 13.25 1.80 3.05
CA ILE A 149 14.34 2.34 3.91
C ILE A 149 15.03 3.58 3.35
N VAL A 150 14.88 3.88 2.06
CA VAL A 150 15.33 5.14 1.43
C VAL A 150 14.20 5.71 0.57
N ASN A 151 13.87 6.98 0.81
CA ASN A 151 12.90 7.75 0.08
C ASN A 151 13.57 8.66 -0.96
N GLY A 152 12.97 8.76 -2.13
CA GLY A 152 13.29 9.71 -3.20
C GLY A 152 12.01 10.26 -3.83
N GLY A 153 12.09 10.76 -5.05
CA GLY A 153 10.94 11.26 -5.82
C GLY A 153 10.08 12.24 -5.03
N SER A 154 8.77 12.08 -5.08
CA SER A 154 7.81 12.92 -4.35
C SER A 154 7.78 12.69 -2.83
N HIS A 155 8.42 11.63 -2.33
CA HIS A 155 8.47 11.30 -0.89
C HIS A 155 9.62 11.96 -0.13
N ALA A 156 10.56 12.63 -0.83
CA ALA A 156 11.72 13.27 -0.24
C ALA A 156 12.22 14.45 -1.08
N ASN A 157 12.73 15.47 -0.40
CA ASN A 157 13.40 16.58 -1.07
C ASN A 157 14.90 16.26 -1.25
N ASN A 158 15.20 15.38 -2.21
CA ASN A 158 16.55 14.98 -2.59
C ASN A 158 16.65 14.78 -4.11
N ASN A 159 17.78 14.27 -4.60
CA ASN A 159 18.07 14.12 -6.02
C ASN A 159 17.83 12.70 -6.57
N LEU A 160 17.19 11.82 -5.81
CA LEU A 160 16.80 10.50 -6.30
C LEU A 160 15.48 10.59 -7.09
N ASP A 161 15.47 10.11 -8.33
CA ASP A 161 14.27 10.07 -9.16
C ASP A 161 13.33 8.91 -8.78
N ILE A 162 13.91 7.75 -8.45
CA ILE A 162 13.16 6.59 -7.94
C ILE A 162 12.61 6.91 -6.55
N GLN A 163 11.30 6.68 -6.36
CA GLN A 163 10.57 7.14 -5.17
C GLN A 163 10.87 6.31 -3.92
N GLU A 164 11.02 4.98 -4.05
CA GLU A 164 11.25 4.10 -2.91
C GLU A 164 12.27 3.01 -3.21
N PHE A 165 13.15 2.80 -2.24
CA PHE A 165 14.11 1.70 -2.22
C PHE A 165 13.80 0.84 -1.00
N MET A 166 13.39 -0.40 -1.24
CA MET A 166 12.87 -1.30 -0.23
C MET A 166 13.78 -2.51 -0.01
N ILE A 167 13.84 -2.98 1.24
CA ILE A 167 14.38 -4.28 1.60
C ILE A 167 13.25 -5.28 1.80
N VAL A 168 13.51 -6.53 1.44
CA VAL A 168 12.52 -7.63 1.46
C VAL A 168 13.13 -8.85 2.14
N PRO A 169 12.94 -9.04 3.46
CA PRO A 169 13.45 -10.18 4.21
C PRO A 169 12.71 -11.46 3.82
N VAL A 170 13.38 -12.40 3.12
CA VAL A 170 12.73 -13.59 2.54
C VAL A 170 13.16 -14.92 3.15
N SER A 171 14.25 -14.96 3.93
CA SER A 171 14.75 -16.20 4.53
C SER A 171 14.47 -16.29 6.04
N MET A 172 13.69 -15.36 6.58
CA MET A 172 13.36 -15.34 8.00
C MET A 172 12.36 -16.45 8.34
N THR A 173 12.42 -16.92 9.59
CA THR A 173 11.58 -18.03 10.08
C THR A 173 10.18 -17.58 10.53
N SER A 174 9.99 -16.27 10.73
CA SER A 174 8.73 -15.68 11.20
C SER A 174 8.64 -14.21 10.77
N PHE A 175 7.46 -13.64 10.88
CA PHE A 175 7.25 -12.21 10.62
C PHE A 175 8.01 -11.34 11.64
N ARG A 176 8.01 -11.73 12.92
CA ARG A 176 8.77 -11.05 13.98
C ARG A 176 10.26 -10.99 13.65
N GLU A 177 10.84 -12.09 13.16
CA GLU A 177 12.24 -12.11 12.73
C GLU A 177 12.48 -11.25 11.47
N ALA A 178 11.51 -11.16 10.57
CA ALA A 178 11.59 -10.24 9.43
C ALA A 178 11.60 -8.77 9.88
N VAL A 179 10.77 -8.40 10.85
CA VAL A 179 10.79 -7.04 11.45
C VAL A 179 12.11 -6.76 12.16
N ARG A 180 12.65 -7.73 12.92
CA ARG A 180 13.97 -7.61 13.56
C ARG A 180 15.06 -7.37 12.50
N CYS A 181 15.10 -8.19 11.47
CA CYS A 181 16.04 -8.05 10.35
C CYS A 181 15.95 -6.65 9.73
N GLY A 182 14.74 -6.18 9.41
CA GLY A 182 14.54 -4.84 8.87
C GLY A 182 15.02 -3.73 9.80
N SER A 183 14.75 -3.83 11.10
CA SER A 183 15.21 -2.85 12.09
C SER A 183 16.73 -2.80 12.21
N GLU A 184 17.39 -3.94 12.25
CA GLU A 184 18.86 -4.03 12.31
C GLU A 184 19.50 -3.42 11.06
N ILE A 185 18.96 -3.68 9.86
CA ILE A 185 19.41 -3.07 8.61
C ILE A 185 19.17 -1.56 8.61
N PHE A 186 17.99 -1.11 9.05
CA PHE A 186 17.64 0.30 9.17
C PHE A 186 18.68 1.07 10.03
N HIS A 187 19.04 0.53 11.19
CA HIS A 187 20.05 1.14 12.06
C HIS A 187 21.47 1.07 11.49
N ALA A 188 21.82 -0.03 10.81
CA ALA A 188 23.09 -0.14 10.09
C ALA A 188 23.20 0.92 8.98
N LEU A 189 22.12 1.11 8.20
CA LEU A 189 22.04 2.14 7.16
C LEU A 189 22.16 3.55 7.75
N LYS A 190 21.44 3.83 8.84
CA LYS A 190 21.56 5.12 9.55
C LYS A 190 23.01 5.45 9.89
N LYS A 191 23.74 4.46 10.42
CA LYS A 191 25.14 4.66 10.76
C LYS A 191 26.01 4.92 9.53
N ILE A 192 25.82 4.20 8.43
CA ILE A 192 26.58 4.40 7.19
C ILE A 192 26.33 5.81 6.63
N ILE A 193 25.08 6.23 6.53
CA ILE A 193 24.68 7.56 6.05
C ILE A 193 25.30 8.67 6.92
N HIS A 194 25.23 8.51 8.24
CA HIS A 194 25.83 9.45 9.20
C HIS A 194 27.35 9.53 9.04
N ASP A 195 28.04 8.38 8.94
CA ASP A 195 29.50 8.31 8.82
C ASP A 195 29.99 8.93 7.49
N GLN A 196 29.13 8.97 6.47
CA GLN A 196 29.37 9.66 5.20
C GLN A 196 29.04 11.16 5.24
N GLY A 197 28.58 11.68 6.37
CA GLY A 197 28.23 13.09 6.56
C GLY A 197 26.91 13.50 5.90
N MET A 198 26.06 12.55 5.52
CA MET A 198 24.74 12.81 4.93
C MET A 198 23.65 12.88 5.99
N SER A 199 22.50 13.49 5.62
CA SER A 199 21.34 13.61 6.49
C SER A 199 20.71 12.25 6.82
N THR A 200 20.40 12.02 8.09
CA THR A 200 19.62 10.89 8.57
C THR A 200 18.16 11.26 8.88
N SER A 201 17.69 12.40 8.36
CA SER A 201 16.27 12.75 8.40
C SER A 201 15.48 11.77 7.57
N VAL A 202 14.23 11.53 7.99
CA VAL A 202 13.33 10.58 7.31
C VAL A 202 12.28 11.33 6.49
N GLY A 203 11.85 10.70 5.40
CA GLY A 203 10.74 11.15 4.57
C GLY A 203 9.37 10.75 5.13
N ASP A 204 8.33 10.95 4.34
CA ASP A 204 6.93 10.74 4.72
C ASP A 204 6.64 9.29 5.16
N GLU A 205 7.34 8.33 4.60
CA GLU A 205 7.15 6.90 4.90
C GLU A 205 8.17 6.32 5.89
N GLY A 206 8.99 7.18 6.52
CA GLY A 206 9.92 6.79 7.57
C GLY A 206 11.27 6.28 7.08
N GLY A 207 11.50 6.17 5.77
CA GLY A 207 12.81 5.88 5.17
C GLY A 207 13.71 7.11 5.20
N PHE A 208 15.04 6.92 5.16
CA PHE A 208 15.99 8.03 5.09
C PHE A 208 15.89 8.77 3.75
N ALA A 209 16.23 10.05 3.75
CA ALA A 209 16.16 10.91 2.58
C ALA A 209 17.48 11.65 2.30
N PRO A 210 18.63 10.96 2.24
CA PRO A 210 19.91 11.59 1.94
C PRO A 210 20.04 11.93 0.43
N ASN A 211 20.97 12.82 0.10
CA ASN A 211 21.37 13.12 -1.27
C ASN A 211 22.43 12.13 -1.77
N PHE A 212 22.00 11.05 -2.40
CA PHE A 212 22.90 10.17 -3.15
C PHE A 212 23.19 10.76 -4.54
N LYS A 213 24.32 10.39 -5.14
CA LYS A 213 24.71 10.87 -6.49
C LYS A 213 23.94 10.16 -7.60
N SER A 214 23.44 8.95 -7.33
CA SER A 214 22.72 8.12 -8.29
C SER A 214 21.88 7.06 -7.58
N ASN A 215 20.94 6.46 -8.31
CA ASN A 215 20.17 5.30 -7.84
C ASN A 215 21.11 4.11 -7.52
N GLU A 216 22.17 3.90 -8.29
CA GLU A 216 23.14 2.82 -8.04
C GLU A 216 23.94 3.07 -6.73
N GLU A 217 24.31 4.31 -6.40
CA GLU A 217 24.98 4.61 -5.11
C GLU A 217 24.05 4.28 -3.94
N CYS A 218 22.77 4.61 -4.06
CA CYS A 218 21.75 4.24 -3.07
C CYS A 218 21.68 2.73 -2.89
N LEU A 219 21.52 1.96 -3.97
CA LEU A 219 21.46 0.50 -3.94
C LEU A 219 22.71 -0.12 -3.32
N ASN A 220 23.91 0.35 -3.70
CA ASN A 220 25.17 -0.12 -3.11
C ASN A 220 25.25 0.16 -1.61
N THR A 221 24.77 1.31 -1.17
CA THR A 221 24.75 1.67 0.26
C THR A 221 23.80 0.77 1.05
N ILE A 222 22.64 0.43 0.46
CA ILE A 222 21.68 -0.53 1.06
C ILE A 222 22.31 -1.92 1.17
N LEU A 223 23.00 -2.41 0.13
CA LEU A 223 23.71 -3.70 0.20
C LEU A 223 24.74 -3.72 1.33
N GLN A 224 25.55 -2.65 1.48
CA GLN A 224 26.48 -2.51 2.60
C GLN A 224 25.78 -2.55 3.97
N ALA A 225 24.61 -1.93 4.08
CA ALA A 225 23.82 -1.96 5.31
C ALA A 225 23.32 -3.36 5.66
N ILE A 226 22.86 -4.13 4.65
CA ILE A 226 22.44 -5.53 4.81
C ILE A 226 23.62 -6.37 5.33
N GLU A 227 24.78 -6.29 4.68
CA GLU A 227 26.00 -7.01 5.09
C GLU A 227 26.46 -6.61 6.49
N LYS A 228 26.44 -5.30 6.79
CA LYS A 228 26.84 -4.77 8.10
C LYS A 228 25.92 -5.22 9.22
N ALA A 229 24.64 -5.46 8.93
CA ALA A 229 23.67 -6.03 9.86
C ALA A 229 23.84 -7.56 10.02
N GLY A 230 24.72 -8.20 9.25
CA GLY A 230 25.01 -9.63 9.34
C GLY A 230 24.14 -10.52 8.44
N TYR A 231 23.42 -9.93 7.49
CA TYR A 231 22.58 -10.65 6.52
C TYR A 231 23.22 -10.69 5.14
N LYS A 232 22.81 -11.66 4.31
CA LYS A 232 23.34 -11.85 2.96
C LYS A 232 22.41 -11.25 1.91
N PRO A 233 22.85 -10.21 1.18
CA PRO A 233 22.09 -9.69 0.04
C PRO A 233 21.86 -10.79 -1.01
N GLY A 234 20.62 -10.86 -1.53
CA GLY A 234 20.23 -11.86 -2.53
C GLY A 234 19.85 -13.23 -1.97
N GLU A 235 20.31 -13.58 -0.76
CA GLU A 235 19.94 -14.81 -0.07
C GLU A 235 18.90 -14.56 1.01
N ASP A 236 19.25 -13.76 2.03
CA ASP A 236 18.40 -13.48 3.19
C ASP A 236 17.43 -12.33 2.91
N VAL A 237 17.93 -11.30 2.21
CA VAL A 237 17.22 -10.06 1.92
C VAL A 237 17.35 -9.73 0.44
N LEU A 238 16.22 -9.52 -0.19
CA LEU A 238 16.10 -9.02 -1.55
C LEU A 238 15.80 -7.52 -1.53
N LEU A 239 15.88 -6.88 -2.70
CA LEU A 239 15.52 -5.48 -2.89
C LEU A 239 14.24 -5.36 -3.71
N ALA A 240 13.52 -4.27 -3.49
CA ALA A 240 12.41 -3.85 -4.33
C ALA A 240 12.46 -2.34 -4.56
N LEU A 241 11.90 -1.90 -5.68
CA LEU A 241 11.81 -0.50 -6.06
C LEU A 241 10.36 -0.11 -6.29
N ASP A 242 10.03 1.13 -5.95
CA ASP A 242 8.88 1.83 -6.49
C ASP A 242 9.42 3.01 -7.30
N CYS A 243 9.27 2.94 -8.62
CA CYS A 243 9.74 3.99 -9.50
C CYS A 243 8.81 5.19 -9.49
N ALA A 244 7.51 5.00 -9.30
CA ALA A 244 6.47 6.01 -9.50
C ALA A 244 6.69 6.78 -10.81
N ALA A 245 6.90 6.04 -11.90
CA ALA A 245 7.43 6.58 -13.15
C ALA A 245 6.54 7.63 -13.82
N SER A 246 5.26 7.71 -13.42
CA SER A 246 4.35 8.77 -13.84
C SER A 246 4.81 10.17 -13.40
N GLU A 247 5.53 10.28 -12.28
CA GLU A 247 6.00 11.55 -11.72
C GLU A 247 7.09 12.23 -12.58
N PHE A 248 7.90 11.44 -13.31
CA PHE A 248 8.96 11.94 -14.16
C PHE A 248 8.78 11.64 -15.66
N TYR A 249 7.56 11.27 -16.07
CA TYR A 249 7.22 11.10 -17.49
C TYR A 249 6.73 12.42 -18.10
N LYS A 250 7.47 12.94 -19.08
CA LYS A 250 7.16 14.22 -19.75
C LYS A 250 7.42 14.09 -21.25
N ASP A 251 6.50 14.58 -22.05
CA ASP A 251 6.63 14.66 -23.52
C ASP A 251 7.06 13.34 -24.19
N GLY A 252 6.53 12.20 -23.69
CA GLY A 252 6.83 10.88 -24.22
C GLY A 252 8.18 10.30 -23.76
N LYS A 253 8.81 10.88 -22.75
CA LYS A 253 10.11 10.45 -22.20
C LYS A 253 10.10 10.39 -20.68
N TYR A 254 10.93 9.52 -20.14
CA TYR A 254 11.25 9.40 -18.72
C TYR A 254 12.46 10.29 -18.42
N ASP A 255 12.25 11.35 -17.66
CA ASP A 255 13.24 12.37 -17.30
C ASP A 255 13.82 12.07 -15.89
N LEU A 256 14.90 11.30 -15.85
CA LEU A 256 15.67 11.04 -14.63
C LEU A 256 16.64 12.21 -14.41
N SER A 257 16.10 13.32 -13.95
CA SER A 257 16.83 14.60 -13.83
C SER A 257 17.99 14.51 -12.83
N GLY A 258 17.87 13.68 -11.79
CA GLY A 258 18.93 13.42 -10.80
C GLY A 258 20.16 12.74 -11.41
N GLU A 259 20.00 11.98 -12.47
CA GLU A 259 21.08 11.33 -13.23
C GLU A 259 21.38 12.01 -14.57
N GLY A 260 20.59 13.04 -14.95
CA GLY A 260 20.77 13.76 -16.22
C GLY A 260 20.38 12.93 -17.45
N LEU A 261 19.45 11.99 -17.33
CA LEU A 261 19.01 11.09 -18.38
C LEU A 261 17.59 11.42 -18.86
N GLN A 262 17.37 11.34 -20.17
CA GLN A 262 16.04 11.41 -20.79
C GLN A 262 15.85 10.20 -21.70
N LEU A 263 14.98 9.28 -21.29
CA LEU A 263 14.88 7.95 -21.88
C LEU A 263 13.51 7.75 -22.54
N THR A 264 13.50 7.08 -23.67
CA THR A 264 12.27 6.50 -24.26
C THR A 264 11.79 5.32 -23.40
N SER A 265 10.59 4.81 -23.65
CA SER A 265 10.05 3.64 -22.95
C SER A 265 10.96 2.42 -23.10
N VAL A 266 11.54 2.20 -24.28
CA VAL A 266 12.49 1.08 -24.52
C VAL A 266 13.77 1.27 -23.71
N GLU A 267 14.35 2.47 -23.76
CA GLU A 267 15.60 2.78 -23.04
C GLU A 267 15.42 2.74 -21.52
N PHE A 268 14.25 3.18 -21.03
CA PHE A 268 13.95 3.09 -19.58
C PHE A 268 13.73 1.63 -19.14
N ALA A 269 13.07 0.81 -19.96
CA ALA A 269 12.99 -0.63 -19.71
C ALA A 269 14.38 -1.29 -19.69
N ASP A 270 15.31 -0.86 -20.56
CA ASP A 270 16.70 -1.34 -20.55
C ASP A 270 17.47 -0.86 -19.31
N TYR A 271 17.25 0.38 -18.89
CA TYR A 271 17.81 0.92 -17.64
C TYR A 271 17.39 0.06 -16.42
N LEU A 272 16.08 -0.21 -16.30
CA LEU A 272 15.57 -1.07 -15.21
C LEU A 272 16.10 -2.49 -15.29
N ALA A 273 16.20 -3.07 -16.50
CA ALA A 273 16.77 -4.40 -16.69
C ALA A 273 18.24 -4.46 -16.27
N ASN A 274 19.02 -3.42 -16.54
CA ASN A 274 20.41 -3.32 -16.07
C ASN A 274 20.50 -3.30 -14.54
N LEU A 275 19.59 -2.59 -13.84
CA LEU A 275 19.55 -2.61 -12.38
C LEU A 275 19.22 -4.01 -11.85
N VAL A 276 18.24 -4.70 -12.46
CA VAL A 276 17.85 -6.07 -12.08
C VAL A 276 19.00 -7.08 -12.29
N ASP A 277 19.79 -6.91 -13.34
CA ASP A 277 20.93 -7.80 -13.61
C ASP A 277 22.11 -7.56 -12.65
N LYS A 278 22.25 -6.35 -12.09
CA LYS A 278 23.33 -5.98 -11.16
C LYS A 278 22.99 -6.19 -9.68
N TYR A 279 21.73 -6.05 -9.33
CA TYR A 279 21.25 -6.02 -7.93
C TYR A 279 20.21 -7.10 -7.69
N PRO A 280 20.08 -7.63 -6.45
CA PRO A 280 19.09 -8.66 -6.13
C PRO A 280 17.66 -8.10 -6.03
N ILE A 281 17.21 -7.39 -7.05
CA ILE A 281 15.88 -6.81 -7.14
C ILE A 281 14.87 -7.89 -7.51
N VAL A 282 13.84 -8.07 -6.69
CA VAL A 282 12.77 -9.05 -6.90
C VAL A 282 11.48 -8.43 -7.38
N SER A 283 11.31 -7.12 -7.19
CA SER A 283 10.06 -6.42 -7.50
C SER A 283 10.33 -4.97 -7.93
N ILE A 284 9.62 -4.53 -8.97
CA ILE A 284 9.55 -3.13 -9.39
C ILE A 284 8.08 -2.73 -9.49
N GLU A 285 7.70 -1.69 -8.77
CA GLU A 285 6.40 -1.06 -8.81
C GLU A 285 6.45 0.16 -9.74
N ASP A 286 5.38 0.34 -10.53
CA ASP A 286 5.19 1.45 -11.47
C ASP A 286 6.45 1.82 -12.26
N GLY A 287 7.07 0.78 -12.86
CA GLY A 287 8.25 0.93 -13.71
C GLY A 287 8.00 1.65 -15.03
N MET A 288 6.74 2.00 -15.34
CA MET A 288 6.32 2.81 -16.49
C MET A 288 5.18 3.75 -16.09
N HIS A 289 4.97 4.82 -16.85
CA HIS A 289 3.85 5.72 -16.70
C HIS A 289 2.51 4.97 -16.80
N GLU A 290 1.49 5.38 -16.03
CA GLU A 290 0.16 4.74 -15.98
C GLU A 290 -0.56 4.66 -17.34
N GLY A 291 -0.26 5.56 -18.23
CA GLY A 291 -0.81 5.61 -19.60
C GLY A 291 0.08 4.98 -20.68
N ASP A 292 1.31 4.61 -20.37
CA ASP A 292 2.27 4.02 -21.32
C ASP A 292 2.13 2.49 -21.39
N TRP A 293 1.00 2.00 -21.88
CA TRP A 293 0.70 0.57 -21.94
C TRP A 293 1.63 -0.19 -22.92
N GLU A 294 2.14 0.47 -23.94
CA GLU A 294 3.16 -0.12 -24.81
C GLU A 294 4.49 -0.30 -24.08
N GLY A 295 4.92 0.71 -23.31
CA GLY A 295 6.09 0.60 -22.44
C GLY A 295 5.93 -0.49 -21.38
N TRP A 296 4.76 -0.60 -20.77
CA TRP A 296 4.44 -1.70 -19.84
C TRP A 296 4.52 -3.08 -20.49
N ALA A 297 4.07 -3.23 -21.75
CA ALA A 297 4.20 -4.49 -22.49
C ALA A 297 5.67 -4.85 -22.72
N ILE A 298 6.50 -3.88 -23.12
CA ILE A 298 7.95 -4.05 -23.31
C ILE A 298 8.62 -4.46 -22.00
N LEU A 299 8.31 -3.76 -20.91
CA LEU A 299 8.87 -4.06 -19.58
C LEU A 299 8.46 -5.48 -19.11
N THR A 300 7.19 -5.84 -19.31
CA THR A 300 6.67 -7.15 -18.91
C THR A 300 7.31 -8.28 -19.72
N GLU A 301 7.48 -8.12 -21.02
CA GLU A 301 8.18 -9.11 -21.86
C GLU A 301 9.63 -9.28 -21.40
N LYS A 302 10.31 -8.18 -21.08
CA LYS A 302 11.73 -8.17 -20.70
C LYS A 302 11.98 -8.75 -19.30
N LEU A 303 11.17 -8.39 -18.31
CA LEU A 303 11.42 -8.66 -16.90
C LEU A 303 10.38 -9.54 -16.20
N GLY A 304 9.17 -9.68 -16.74
CA GLY A 304 8.04 -10.31 -16.04
C GLY A 304 8.23 -11.78 -15.68
N LYS A 305 9.22 -12.48 -16.27
CA LYS A 305 9.60 -13.84 -15.89
C LYS A 305 10.72 -13.90 -14.84
N LYS A 306 11.41 -12.79 -14.63
CA LYS A 306 12.54 -12.69 -13.70
C LYS A 306 12.14 -12.09 -12.37
N ILE A 307 11.30 -11.05 -12.39
CA ILE A 307 10.88 -10.29 -11.22
C ILE A 307 9.39 -9.99 -11.24
N GLN A 308 8.88 -9.62 -10.07
CA GLN A 308 7.54 -9.08 -9.89
C GLN A 308 7.45 -7.67 -10.46
N LEU A 309 6.45 -7.42 -11.28
CA LEU A 309 6.10 -6.10 -11.82
C LEU A 309 4.73 -5.70 -11.27
N VAL A 310 4.73 -4.71 -10.38
CA VAL A 310 3.54 -4.28 -9.65
C VAL A 310 2.93 -3.06 -10.34
N GLY A 311 1.63 -3.14 -10.65
CA GLY A 311 0.87 -1.96 -11.07
C GLY A 311 0.18 -1.31 -9.88
N ASP A 312 0.57 -0.07 -9.54
CA ASP A 312 -0.10 0.82 -8.60
C ASP A 312 -0.99 1.81 -9.34
N ASP A 313 -0.47 2.91 -9.85
CA ASP A 313 -1.21 3.88 -10.66
C ASP A 313 -1.78 3.25 -11.95
N LEU A 314 -1.11 2.21 -12.44
CA LEU A 314 -1.58 1.44 -13.59
C LEU A 314 -2.96 0.80 -13.36
N PHE A 315 -3.22 0.24 -12.18
CA PHE A 315 -4.44 -0.53 -11.91
C PHE A 315 -5.38 0.11 -10.90
N VAL A 316 -4.89 0.99 -10.04
CA VAL A 316 -5.62 1.75 -9.01
C VAL A 316 -6.63 0.89 -8.23
N THR A 317 -6.28 -0.35 -7.89
CA THR A 317 -7.14 -1.32 -7.18
C THR A 317 -8.49 -1.56 -7.91
N ASN A 318 -8.57 -1.26 -9.20
CA ASN A 318 -9.79 -1.33 -10.00
C ASN A 318 -9.87 -2.61 -10.82
N THR A 319 -10.89 -3.44 -10.57
CA THR A 319 -11.07 -4.74 -11.23
C THR A 319 -11.25 -4.64 -12.75
N LYS A 320 -11.86 -3.57 -13.26
CA LYS A 320 -12.05 -3.37 -14.70
C LYS A 320 -10.72 -3.15 -15.40
N ILE A 321 -9.85 -2.32 -14.81
CA ILE A 321 -8.52 -2.01 -15.35
C ILE A 321 -7.57 -3.21 -15.17
N LEU A 322 -7.61 -3.86 -14.01
CA LEU A 322 -6.84 -5.08 -13.75
C LEU A 322 -7.19 -6.18 -14.77
N LYS A 323 -8.48 -6.37 -15.06
CA LYS A 323 -8.93 -7.34 -16.08
C LYS A 323 -8.32 -7.04 -17.45
N GLU A 324 -8.33 -5.78 -17.87
CA GLU A 324 -7.69 -5.37 -19.12
C GLU A 324 -6.19 -5.67 -19.13
N GLY A 325 -5.49 -5.39 -18.02
CA GLY A 325 -4.07 -5.73 -17.87
C GLY A 325 -3.78 -7.22 -17.95
N ILE A 326 -4.62 -8.04 -17.31
CA ILE A 326 -4.52 -9.51 -17.36
C ILE A 326 -4.72 -10.02 -18.80
N GLU A 327 -5.75 -9.54 -19.50
CA GLU A 327 -6.05 -9.93 -20.89
C GLU A 327 -4.94 -9.54 -21.86
N LYS A 328 -4.24 -8.45 -21.59
CA LYS A 328 -3.10 -7.95 -22.39
C LYS A 328 -1.73 -8.46 -21.91
N ASN A 329 -1.68 -9.28 -20.88
CA ASN A 329 -0.43 -9.76 -20.24
C ASN A 329 0.49 -8.61 -19.80
N ILE A 330 -0.06 -7.59 -19.18
CA ILE A 330 0.63 -6.41 -18.65
C ILE A 330 0.88 -6.59 -17.15
N ALA A 331 2.12 -6.37 -16.69
CA ALA A 331 2.54 -6.61 -15.30
C ALA A 331 2.32 -8.07 -14.86
N ASN A 332 2.52 -8.38 -13.59
CA ASN A 332 2.24 -9.70 -12.99
C ASN A 332 1.86 -9.60 -11.50
N SER A 333 1.59 -8.39 -11.01
CA SER A 333 1.19 -8.09 -9.64
C SER A 333 0.38 -6.80 -9.60
N ILE A 334 -0.46 -6.65 -8.59
CA ILE A 334 -1.20 -5.42 -8.32
C ILE A 334 -0.89 -4.90 -6.92
N LEU A 335 -0.74 -3.58 -6.80
CA LEU A 335 -0.77 -2.92 -5.49
C LEU A 335 -2.22 -2.70 -5.06
N ILE A 336 -2.52 -2.96 -3.81
CA ILE A 336 -3.86 -2.84 -3.24
C ILE A 336 -3.89 -1.71 -2.23
N LYS A 337 -4.55 -0.64 -2.58
CA LYS A 337 -4.79 0.54 -1.73
C LYS A 337 -6.30 0.71 -1.54
N VAL A 338 -6.79 0.50 -0.34
CA VAL A 338 -8.23 0.49 -0.03
C VAL A 338 -8.95 1.77 -0.44
N ASN A 339 -8.29 2.93 -0.34
CA ASN A 339 -8.88 4.22 -0.69
C ASN A 339 -8.87 4.54 -2.19
N GLN A 340 -8.12 3.81 -3.02
CA GLN A 340 -8.16 3.95 -4.49
C GLN A 340 -9.49 3.47 -5.09
N ILE A 341 -10.24 2.65 -4.35
CA ILE A 341 -11.51 2.08 -4.80
C ILE A 341 -12.68 2.42 -3.88
N GLY A 342 -12.47 2.51 -2.56
CA GLY A 342 -13.39 3.12 -1.60
C GLY A 342 -14.37 2.19 -0.89
N THR A 343 -14.27 0.85 -1.07
CA THR A 343 -14.99 -0.15 -0.26
C THR A 343 -14.15 -1.41 -0.05
N LEU A 344 -14.39 -2.15 1.03
CA LEU A 344 -13.72 -3.43 1.29
C LEU A 344 -14.14 -4.50 0.27
N THR A 345 -15.41 -4.56 -0.11
CA THR A 345 -15.91 -5.55 -1.08
C THR A 345 -15.21 -5.42 -2.44
N GLU A 346 -15.03 -4.20 -2.95
CA GLU A 346 -14.28 -3.97 -4.19
C GLU A 346 -12.79 -4.28 -4.02
N THR A 347 -12.21 -3.94 -2.86
CA THR A 347 -10.82 -4.28 -2.51
C THR A 347 -10.59 -5.79 -2.54
N PHE A 348 -11.45 -6.57 -1.89
CA PHE A 348 -11.35 -8.03 -1.88
C PHE A 348 -11.58 -8.63 -3.27
N ALA A 349 -12.47 -8.07 -4.07
CA ALA A 349 -12.68 -8.49 -5.46
C ALA A 349 -11.41 -8.30 -6.31
N ALA A 350 -10.69 -7.20 -6.13
CA ALA A 350 -9.42 -6.96 -6.85
C ALA A 350 -8.33 -7.97 -6.42
N ILE A 351 -8.18 -8.23 -5.12
CA ILE A 351 -7.24 -9.23 -4.59
C ILE A 351 -7.55 -10.62 -5.16
N GLU A 352 -8.80 -11.03 -5.12
CA GLU A 352 -9.22 -12.36 -5.60
C GLU A 352 -9.04 -12.49 -7.12
N MET A 353 -9.37 -11.46 -7.89
CA MET A 353 -9.16 -11.44 -9.34
C MET A 353 -7.67 -11.61 -9.68
N ALA A 354 -6.78 -10.87 -9.01
CA ALA A 354 -5.34 -10.98 -9.20
C ALA A 354 -4.84 -12.41 -8.93
N LYS A 355 -5.18 -12.97 -7.77
CA LYS A 355 -4.78 -14.32 -7.36
C LYS A 355 -5.25 -15.40 -8.35
N ARG A 356 -6.49 -15.33 -8.81
CA ARG A 356 -7.04 -16.27 -9.82
C ARG A 356 -6.34 -16.17 -11.17
N ALA A 357 -5.81 -15.02 -11.51
CA ALA A 357 -5.04 -14.81 -12.73
C ALA A 357 -3.56 -15.19 -12.60
N GLY A 358 -3.11 -15.64 -11.41
CA GLY A 358 -1.71 -15.92 -11.12
C GLY A 358 -0.87 -14.68 -10.86
N TYR A 359 -1.50 -13.51 -10.70
CA TYR A 359 -0.86 -12.28 -10.22
C TYR A 359 -0.73 -12.32 -8.71
N THR A 360 0.30 -11.71 -8.17
CA THR A 360 0.39 -11.44 -6.73
C THR A 360 -0.37 -10.15 -6.39
N ALA A 361 -0.75 -10.01 -5.13
CA ALA A 361 -1.33 -8.79 -4.59
C ALA A 361 -0.46 -8.30 -3.42
N VAL A 362 -0.05 -7.04 -3.46
CA VAL A 362 0.72 -6.39 -2.40
C VAL A 362 -0.22 -5.44 -1.66
N ILE A 363 -0.52 -5.71 -0.40
CA ILE A 363 -1.35 -4.82 0.40
C ILE A 363 -0.51 -3.60 0.80
N SER A 364 -1.03 -2.40 0.57
CA SER A 364 -0.24 -1.18 0.68
C SER A 364 -0.89 -0.11 1.55
N HIS A 365 -0.05 0.64 2.24
CA HIS A 365 -0.36 1.91 2.88
C HIS A 365 -0.46 3.05 1.85
N ARG A 366 -0.65 4.27 2.33
CA ARG A 366 -0.48 5.51 1.57
C ARG A 366 0.57 6.40 2.26
N SER A 367 1.01 7.46 1.57
CA SER A 367 1.96 8.44 2.14
C SER A 367 1.38 9.19 3.33
N GLY A 368 0.08 9.55 3.30
CA GLY A 368 -0.66 10.06 4.44
C GLY A 368 -1.40 8.93 5.17
N GLU A 369 -0.91 8.54 6.33
CA GLU A 369 -1.47 7.46 7.14
C GLU A 369 -1.97 7.96 8.49
N THR A 370 -2.68 7.09 9.19
CA THR A 370 -3.08 7.23 10.59
C THR A 370 -2.56 6.03 11.38
N GLU A 371 -2.91 5.93 12.66
CA GLU A 371 -2.65 4.74 13.47
C GLU A 371 -3.56 3.54 13.12
N ASP A 372 -4.54 3.70 12.21
CA ASP A 372 -5.37 2.59 11.73
C ASP A 372 -4.50 1.49 11.10
N SER A 373 -4.74 0.25 11.50
CA SER A 373 -3.96 -0.92 11.09
C SER A 373 -4.77 -1.94 10.28
N THR A 374 -5.93 -1.56 9.75
CA THR A 374 -6.83 -2.47 9.01
C THR A 374 -6.13 -3.19 7.86
N ILE A 375 -5.17 -2.56 7.19
CA ILE A 375 -4.44 -3.19 6.09
C ILE A 375 -3.59 -4.40 6.54
N ALA A 376 -3.14 -4.43 7.78
CA ALA A 376 -2.46 -5.60 8.36
C ALA A 376 -3.41 -6.79 8.45
N ASP A 377 -4.63 -6.56 8.94
CA ASP A 377 -5.69 -7.59 9.02
C ASP A 377 -6.15 -8.04 7.62
N ILE A 378 -6.22 -7.13 6.65
CA ILE A 378 -6.52 -7.48 5.24
C ILE A 378 -5.43 -8.40 4.68
N ALA A 379 -4.15 -8.09 4.91
CA ALA A 379 -3.04 -8.87 4.37
C ALA A 379 -3.07 -10.33 4.86
N VAL A 380 -3.35 -10.55 6.15
CA VAL A 380 -3.47 -11.90 6.72
C VAL A 380 -4.80 -12.53 6.35
N GLY A 381 -5.91 -11.82 6.47
CA GLY A 381 -7.25 -12.33 6.17
C GLY A 381 -7.38 -12.84 4.73
N THR A 382 -6.73 -12.20 3.78
CA THR A 382 -6.75 -12.61 2.38
C THR A 382 -5.61 -13.55 1.99
N ASN A 383 -4.66 -13.86 2.90
CA ASN A 383 -3.41 -14.54 2.59
C ASN A 383 -2.73 -13.91 1.36
N ALA A 384 -2.65 -12.58 1.31
CA ALA A 384 -2.08 -11.86 0.17
C ALA A 384 -0.58 -12.16 -0.02
N GLY A 385 0.11 -12.49 1.06
CA GLY A 385 1.50 -12.90 1.06
C GLY A 385 2.51 -11.77 1.06
N GLN A 386 2.11 -10.51 0.78
CA GLN A 386 3.00 -9.35 0.75
C GLN A 386 2.32 -8.11 1.31
N ILE A 387 3.09 -7.26 1.99
CA ILE A 387 2.65 -5.95 2.48
C ILE A 387 3.73 -4.88 2.24
N LYS A 388 3.31 -3.70 1.81
CA LYS A 388 4.14 -2.51 1.64
C LYS A 388 3.59 -1.44 2.58
N THR A 389 4.25 -1.18 3.71
CA THR A 389 3.72 -0.28 4.74
C THR A 389 4.77 0.65 5.36
N GLY A 390 5.73 1.07 4.53
CA GLY A 390 6.76 2.03 4.89
C GLY A 390 7.96 1.42 5.61
N SER A 391 8.68 2.26 6.33
CA SER A 391 9.92 1.90 7.02
C SER A 391 9.70 1.46 8.46
N LEU A 392 10.80 1.24 9.19
CA LEU A 392 10.84 0.84 10.60
C LEU A 392 10.86 2.08 11.54
N SER A 393 10.33 3.19 11.10
CA SER A 393 10.19 4.43 11.86
C SER A 393 8.88 5.13 11.52
N ARG A 394 8.42 6.07 12.35
CA ARG A 394 7.11 6.74 12.36
C ARG A 394 5.99 5.80 12.83
N SER A 395 5.23 6.25 13.84
CA SER A 395 4.19 5.43 14.50
C SER A 395 3.08 4.99 13.57
N ASP A 396 2.76 5.79 12.55
CA ASP A 396 1.77 5.49 11.52
C ASP A 396 2.15 4.26 10.68
N ARG A 397 3.45 3.98 10.50
CA ARG A 397 3.98 2.78 9.83
C ARG A 397 4.10 1.61 10.81
N ILE A 398 4.71 1.87 11.96
CA ILE A 398 4.95 0.87 13.00
C ILE A 398 3.63 0.27 13.52
N ALA A 399 2.53 1.01 13.54
CA ALA A 399 1.21 0.49 13.93
C ALA A 399 0.83 -0.77 13.13
N LYS A 400 1.12 -0.82 11.82
CA LYS A 400 0.83 -1.97 10.95
C LYS A 400 1.76 -3.15 11.24
N TYR A 401 3.07 -2.89 11.42
CA TYR A 401 4.03 -3.93 11.81
C TYR A 401 3.69 -4.54 13.17
N ASN A 402 3.37 -3.70 14.15
CA ASN A 402 2.99 -4.16 15.49
C ASN A 402 1.69 -4.97 15.45
N GLN A 403 0.73 -4.61 14.61
CA GLN A 403 -0.50 -5.39 14.45
C GLN A 403 -0.20 -6.77 13.86
N LEU A 404 0.67 -6.87 12.85
CA LEU A 404 1.08 -8.16 12.29
C LEU A 404 1.83 -9.03 13.30
N ILE A 405 2.64 -8.44 14.17
CA ILE A 405 3.29 -9.17 15.28
C ILE A 405 2.25 -9.75 16.25
N ARG A 406 1.20 -8.96 16.61
CA ARG A 406 0.11 -9.44 17.47
C ARG A 406 -0.69 -10.56 16.79
N ILE A 407 -0.94 -10.45 15.48
CA ILE A 407 -1.61 -11.50 14.72
C ILE A 407 -0.78 -12.78 14.68
N GLU A 408 0.54 -12.67 14.48
CA GLU A 408 1.44 -13.83 14.52
C GLU A 408 1.42 -14.51 15.91
N GLU A 409 1.40 -13.71 16.98
CA GLU A 409 1.29 -14.23 18.35
C GLU A 409 -0.05 -14.92 18.61
N ASP A 410 -1.15 -14.34 18.13
CA ASP A 410 -2.50 -14.93 18.24
C ASP A 410 -2.63 -16.24 17.47
N LEU A 411 -2.00 -16.35 16.31
CA LEU A 411 -1.95 -17.57 15.50
C LEU A 411 -1.05 -18.66 16.13
N GLY A 412 -0.01 -18.27 16.87
CA GLY A 412 0.93 -19.21 17.48
C GLY A 412 1.57 -20.17 16.47
N ASP A 413 1.54 -21.46 16.77
CA ASP A 413 2.20 -22.51 15.97
C ASP A 413 1.59 -22.72 14.56
N VAL A 414 0.39 -22.19 14.29
CA VAL A 414 -0.22 -22.28 12.95
C VAL A 414 0.12 -21.08 12.06
N ALA A 415 0.80 -20.07 12.59
CA ALA A 415 1.29 -18.95 11.79
C ALA A 415 2.28 -19.44 10.74
N SER A 416 2.15 -18.94 9.51
CA SER A 416 3.10 -19.24 8.44
C SER A 416 3.70 -17.96 7.88
N TYR A 417 5.02 -17.98 7.64
CA TYR A 417 5.73 -16.92 6.96
C TYR A 417 6.25 -17.45 5.63
N PRO A 418 5.74 -16.94 4.48
CA PRO A 418 5.98 -17.58 3.20
C PRO A 418 7.38 -17.34 2.63
N GLY A 419 8.09 -16.30 3.07
CA GLY A 419 9.40 -15.94 2.54
C GLY A 419 9.38 -15.80 1.01
N ARG A 420 10.36 -16.38 0.31
CA ARG A 420 10.43 -16.34 -1.16
C ARG A 420 9.17 -16.90 -1.84
N SER A 421 8.42 -17.75 -1.16
CA SER A 421 7.24 -18.36 -1.77
C SER A 421 6.07 -17.37 -1.93
N ALA A 422 6.15 -16.19 -1.32
CA ALA A 422 5.20 -15.10 -1.57
C ALA A 422 5.21 -14.62 -3.03
N PHE A 423 6.31 -14.78 -3.73
CA PHE A 423 6.47 -14.43 -5.15
C PHE A 423 6.09 -15.59 -6.06
N TYR A 424 4.89 -16.15 -5.87
CA TYR A 424 4.44 -17.33 -6.63
C TYR A 424 4.22 -17.06 -8.12
N ASN A 425 4.04 -15.79 -8.52
CA ASN A 425 3.98 -15.36 -9.91
C ASN A 425 5.29 -15.57 -10.69
N LEU A 426 6.41 -15.80 -10.00
CA LEU A 426 7.73 -16.09 -10.59
C LEU A 426 8.07 -17.59 -10.65
N ARG A 427 7.19 -18.43 -10.12
CA ARG A 427 7.37 -19.90 -10.19
C ARG A 427 6.98 -20.40 -11.59
N LYS A 428 7.90 -21.09 -12.24
CA LYS A 428 7.65 -21.84 -13.46
C LYS A 428 7.23 -23.27 -13.14
#